data_88882e5e4e7aac1cd7a01e7736da110b
#
_entry.id   88882e5e4e7aac1cd7a01e7736da110b
#
_cell.length_a   1.000
_cell.length_b   1.000
_cell.length_c   1.000
_cell.angle_alpha   90.00
_cell.angle_beta   90.00
_cell.angle_gamma   90.00
#
_symmetry.space_group_name_H-M   'P 1'
#
loop_
_entity.id
_entity.type
_entity.pdbx_description
1 polymer ?
#
loop_
_entity_poly.entity_id
_entity_poly.type
_entity_poly.pdbx_seq_one_letter_code
_entity_poly.pdbx_strand_id
1 'polypeptide(L)'
;MANLYTKTGDKGQTSLVGGSRISKSDPQVECYGTIDEANSMLGLAYSHTGQEYIRNTIHAIQGRLFSLAAELASDAEGISGLKGLIGEEDVSFLENVVDTCTETTGKMTHFVIPGVDPASSALHVARTIVRRAERRM
;
A
#
# COMPACT_ATOMS: atom_id res chain seq x y z
N MET A 1 9.79 18.69 -22.31
CA MET A 1 9.26 17.44 -21.76
C MET A 1 10.18 16.99 -20.63
N ALA A 2 9.64 16.66 -19.47
CA ALA A 2 10.45 16.08 -18.40
C ALA A 2 10.91 14.67 -18.84
N ASN A 3 12.20 14.37 -18.69
CA ASN A 3 12.70 13.02 -18.95
C ASN A 3 12.17 12.06 -17.90
N LEU A 4 11.78 10.84 -18.31
CA LEU A 4 11.35 9.78 -17.40
C LEU A 4 12.47 9.28 -16.48
N TYR A 5 13.72 9.62 -16.77
CA TYR A 5 14.89 9.28 -15.97
C TYR A 5 15.76 10.52 -15.72
N THR A 6 16.33 10.60 -14.52
CA THR A 6 17.16 11.74 -14.10
C THR A 6 18.65 11.38 -13.94
N LYS A 7 18.96 10.09 -13.87
CA LYS A 7 20.31 9.52 -13.57
C LYS A 7 20.89 9.95 -12.21
N THR A 8 20.14 10.70 -11.40
CA THR A 8 20.59 11.18 -10.09
C THR A 8 20.69 10.08 -9.04
N GLY A 9 20.07 8.93 -9.31
CA GLY A 9 20.05 7.76 -8.43
C GLY A 9 21.09 6.68 -8.73
N ASP A 10 21.94 6.85 -9.77
CA ASP A 10 22.86 5.81 -10.26
C ASP A 10 24.00 5.50 -9.26
N LYS A 11 24.24 6.41 -8.31
CA LYS A 11 25.23 6.21 -7.22
C LYS A 11 24.61 5.63 -5.94
N GLY A 12 23.45 4.99 -6.01
CA GLY A 12 22.81 4.32 -4.88
C GLY A 12 22.10 5.26 -3.90
N GLN A 13 21.81 6.50 -4.30
CA GLN A 13 21.05 7.46 -3.49
C GLN A 13 19.70 7.78 -4.13
N THR A 14 18.72 8.14 -3.30
CA THR A 14 17.41 8.66 -3.72
C THR A 14 17.08 9.96 -2.97
N SER A 15 16.08 10.69 -3.44
CA SER A 15 15.56 11.86 -2.72
C SER A 15 14.23 11.50 -2.06
N LEU A 16 14.06 12.02 -0.85
CA LEU A 16 12.74 12.06 -0.18
C LEU A 16 11.92 13.24 -0.73
N VAL A 17 10.62 13.19 -0.48
CA VAL A 17 9.74 14.36 -0.61
C VAL A 17 10.19 15.38 0.44
N GLY A 18 10.49 16.63 -0.01
CA GLY A 18 11.17 17.64 0.80
C GLY A 18 12.61 17.89 0.35
N GLY A 19 13.24 16.90 -0.31
CA GLY A 19 14.52 17.09 -1.00
C GLY A 19 15.73 16.43 -0.32
N SER A 20 15.59 15.91 0.89
CA SER A 20 16.67 15.18 1.56
C SER A 20 17.16 13.99 0.74
N ARG A 21 18.47 13.74 0.74
CA ARG A 21 19.10 12.62 0.03
C ARG A 21 19.45 11.51 1.00
N ILE A 22 18.99 10.28 0.71
CA ILE A 22 19.28 9.09 1.51
C ILE A 22 19.76 7.93 0.64
N SER A 23 20.34 6.91 1.26
CA SER A 23 20.71 5.67 0.56
C SER A 23 19.47 4.93 0.06
N LYS A 24 19.55 4.32 -1.13
CA LYS A 24 18.50 3.40 -1.60
C LYS A 24 18.35 2.14 -0.73
N SER A 25 19.36 1.83 0.09
CA SER A 25 19.32 0.74 1.08
C SER A 25 18.86 1.19 2.47
N ASP A 26 18.39 2.43 2.62
CA ASP A 26 17.85 2.92 3.88
C ASP A 26 16.56 2.18 4.25
N PRO A 27 16.34 1.82 5.53
CA PRO A 27 15.09 1.19 5.98
C PRO A 27 13.83 1.97 5.59
N GLN A 28 13.88 3.30 5.56
CA GLN A 28 12.77 4.13 5.13
C GLN A 28 12.40 3.87 3.66
N VAL A 29 13.41 3.73 2.78
CA VAL A 29 13.20 3.40 1.35
C VAL A 29 12.58 2.01 1.20
N GLU A 30 13.06 1.05 1.97
CA GLU A 30 12.53 -0.31 1.99
C GLU A 30 11.07 -0.34 2.48
N CYS A 31 10.73 0.52 3.44
CA CYS A 31 9.38 0.61 3.99
C CYS A 31 8.38 1.08 2.92
N TYR A 32 8.58 2.28 2.34
CA TYR A 32 7.64 2.77 1.33
C TYR A 32 7.68 1.96 0.03
N GLY A 33 8.82 1.36 -0.31
CA GLY A 33 8.92 0.43 -1.43
C GLY A 33 8.08 -0.84 -1.22
N THR A 34 8.00 -1.34 0.02
CA THR A 34 7.14 -2.47 0.37
C THR A 34 5.65 -2.10 0.31
N ILE A 35 5.29 -0.86 0.65
CA ILE A 35 3.91 -0.35 0.46
C ILE A 35 3.55 -0.29 -1.03
N ASP A 36 4.46 0.17 -1.89
CA ASP A 36 4.25 0.20 -3.34
C ASP A 36 4.07 -1.21 -3.93
N GLU A 37 4.84 -2.19 -3.45
CA GLU A 37 4.68 -3.62 -3.81
C GLU A 37 3.29 -4.13 -3.42
N ALA A 38 2.81 -3.81 -2.20
CA ALA A 38 1.47 -4.17 -1.74
C ALA A 38 0.38 -3.53 -2.63
N ASN A 39 0.54 -2.27 -2.97
CA ASN A 39 -0.37 -1.52 -3.83
C ASN A 39 -0.45 -2.12 -5.24
N SER A 40 0.68 -2.52 -5.81
CA SER A 40 0.75 -3.20 -7.10
C SER A 40 0.03 -4.56 -7.06
N MET A 41 0.17 -5.32 -5.97
CA MET A 41 -0.51 -6.61 -5.80
C MET A 41 -2.03 -6.45 -5.62
N LEU A 42 -2.48 -5.38 -4.95
CA LEU A 42 -3.91 -5.02 -4.91
C LEU A 42 -4.43 -4.68 -6.32
N GLY A 43 -3.64 -4.01 -7.14
CA GLY A 43 -3.97 -3.77 -8.55
C GLY A 43 -4.15 -5.06 -9.35
N LEU A 44 -3.34 -6.08 -9.10
CA LEU A 44 -3.51 -7.41 -9.69
C LEU A 44 -4.85 -8.03 -9.25
N ALA A 45 -5.18 -8.01 -7.97
CA ALA A 45 -6.47 -8.50 -7.45
C ALA A 45 -7.65 -7.74 -8.08
N TYR A 46 -7.56 -6.41 -8.16
CA TYR A 46 -8.54 -5.55 -8.82
C TYR A 46 -8.82 -5.97 -10.26
N SER A 47 -7.77 -6.31 -11.04
CA SER A 47 -7.90 -6.69 -12.44
C SER A 47 -8.58 -8.05 -12.65
N HIS A 48 -8.57 -8.91 -11.64
CA HIS A 48 -9.13 -10.27 -11.69
C HIS A 48 -10.51 -10.40 -11.02
N THR A 49 -10.93 -9.48 -10.16
CA THR A 49 -12.26 -9.56 -9.55
C THR A 49 -13.32 -8.91 -10.41
N GLY A 50 -14.46 -9.58 -10.58
CA GLY A 50 -15.67 -9.04 -11.22
C GLY A 50 -16.65 -8.39 -10.24
N GLN A 51 -16.40 -8.47 -8.93
CA GLN A 51 -17.30 -7.94 -7.91
C GLN A 51 -17.09 -6.45 -7.71
N GLU A 52 -18.10 -5.65 -7.99
CA GLU A 52 -18.01 -4.17 -7.95
C GLU A 52 -17.64 -3.66 -6.55
N TYR A 53 -18.25 -4.21 -5.50
CA TYR A 53 -17.90 -3.84 -4.12
C TYR A 53 -16.42 -4.06 -3.82
N ILE A 54 -15.86 -5.21 -4.19
CA ILE A 54 -14.45 -5.53 -3.96
C ILE A 54 -13.55 -4.60 -4.78
N ARG A 55 -13.90 -4.32 -6.04
CA ARG A 55 -13.16 -3.38 -6.89
C ARG A 55 -13.10 -1.98 -6.27
N ASN A 56 -14.26 -1.45 -5.86
CA ASN A 56 -14.34 -0.12 -5.27
C ASN A 56 -13.56 -0.03 -3.96
N THR A 57 -13.65 -1.06 -3.12
CA THR A 57 -12.90 -1.17 -1.87
C THR A 57 -11.39 -1.20 -2.13
N ILE A 58 -10.91 -2.06 -3.04
CA ILE A 58 -9.48 -2.13 -3.41
C ILE A 58 -9.01 -0.76 -3.90
N HIS A 59 -9.77 -0.11 -4.79
CA HIS A 59 -9.38 1.17 -5.37
C HIS A 59 -9.28 2.28 -4.30
N ALA A 60 -10.21 2.31 -3.35
CA ALA A 60 -10.16 3.23 -2.22
C ALA A 60 -8.91 2.99 -1.35
N ILE A 61 -8.61 1.73 -1.03
CA ILE A 61 -7.39 1.34 -0.28
C ILE A 61 -6.14 1.76 -1.05
N GLN A 62 -6.06 1.51 -2.35
CA GLN A 62 -4.91 1.90 -3.17
C GLN A 62 -4.64 3.41 -3.13
N GLY A 63 -5.69 4.23 -3.17
CA GLY A 63 -5.57 5.67 -3.03
C GLY A 63 -4.96 6.08 -1.68
N ARG A 64 -5.36 5.44 -0.59
CA ARG A 64 -4.81 5.71 0.74
C ARG A 64 -3.39 5.18 0.91
N LEU A 65 -3.04 4.05 0.28
CA LEU A 65 -1.66 3.55 0.25
C LEU A 65 -0.70 4.49 -0.48
N PHE A 66 -1.14 5.22 -1.49
CA PHE A 66 -0.34 6.30 -2.09
C PHE A 66 -0.08 7.45 -1.09
N SER A 67 -1.09 7.84 -0.30
CA SER A 67 -0.91 8.84 0.76
C SER A 67 0.09 8.35 1.81
N LEU A 68 -0.08 7.12 2.30
CA LEU A 68 0.84 6.51 3.26
C LEU A 68 2.27 6.43 2.72
N ALA A 69 2.45 5.99 1.48
CA ALA A 69 3.76 5.91 0.85
C ALA A 69 4.41 7.31 0.72
N ALA A 70 3.62 8.35 0.41
CA ALA A 70 4.12 9.72 0.35
C ALA A 70 4.56 10.23 1.73
N GLU A 71 3.82 9.93 2.80
CA GLU A 71 4.21 10.26 4.17
C GLU A 71 5.52 9.57 4.55
N LEU A 72 5.61 8.25 4.31
CA LEU A 72 6.80 7.46 4.59
C LEU A 72 8.01 7.86 3.75
N ALA A 73 7.80 8.37 2.53
CA ALA A 73 8.85 8.86 1.65
C ALA A 73 9.20 10.33 1.88
N SER A 74 8.68 10.97 2.93
CA SER A 74 8.90 12.38 3.23
C SER A 74 9.94 12.57 4.34
N ASP A 75 10.66 13.69 4.26
CA ASP A 75 11.36 14.29 5.39
C ASP A 75 10.43 15.29 6.11
N ALA A 76 10.94 15.96 7.15
CA ALA A 76 10.13 16.89 7.95
C ALA A 76 9.55 18.06 7.13
N GLU A 77 10.28 18.53 6.12
CA GLU A 77 9.80 19.58 5.23
C GLU A 77 8.75 19.04 4.26
N GLY A 78 8.99 17.85 3.70
CA GLY A 78 8.06 17.18 2.80
C GLY A 78 6.71 16.91 3.43
N ILE A 79 6.67 16.36 4.64
CA ILE A 79 5.43 16.10 5.38
C ILE A 79 4.58 17.37 5.54
N SER A 80 5.21 18.50 5.83
CA SER A 80 4.48 19.76 6.03
C SER A 80 3.73 20.25 4.79
N GLY A 81 4.13 19.80 3.61
CA GLY A 81 3.51 20.11 2.33
C GLY A 81 2.41 19.12 1.89
N LEU A 82 2.32 17.95 2.54
CA LEU A 82 1.34 16.93 2.18
C LEU A 82 -0.07 17.32 2.64
N LYS A 83 -1.06 16.84 1.89
CA LYS A 83 -2.48 16.98 2.22
C LYS A 83 -3.11 15.60 2.35
N GLY A 84 -4.09 15.49 3.26
CA GLY A 84 -4.84 14.26 3.44
C GLY A 84 -3.98 13.13 4.01
N LEU A 85 -3.24 13.42 5.07
CA LEU A 85 -2.47 12.45 5.83
C LEU A 85 -3.35 11.28 6.29
N ILE A 86 -2.72 10.15 6.57
CA ILE A 86 -3.40 8.97 7.12
C ILE A 86 -3.85 9.28 8.56
N GLY A 87 -5.11 8.95 8.87
CA GLY A 87 -5.72 9.25 10.16
C GLY A 87 -6.73 8.21 10.62
N GLU A 88 -7.39 8.50 11.74
CA GLU A 88 -8.40 7.62 12.35
C GLU A 88 -9.58 7.28 11.43
N GLU A 89 -9.91 8.16 10.50
CA GLU A 89 -10.94 7.91 9.51
C GLU A 89 -10.60 6.77 8.55
N ASP A 90 -9.29 6.61 8.24
CA ASP A 90 -8.80 5.52 7.40
C ASP A 90 -8.86 4.17 8.14
N VAL A 91 -8.55 4.18 9.43
CA VAL A 91 -8.69 3.00 10.31
C VAL A 91 -10.16 2.60 10.38
N SER A 92 -11.05 3.55 10.69
CA SER A 92 -12.50 3.32 10.75
C SER A 92 -13.08 2.80 9.43
N PHE A 93 -12.57 3.31 8.30
CA PHE A 93 -12.96 2.79 6.98
C PHE A 93 -12.60 1.31 6.82
N LEU A 94 -11.36 0.92 7.19
CA LEU A 94 -10.92 -0.48 7.09
C LEU A 94 -11.67 -1.40 8.05
N GLU A 95 -11.96 -0.95 9.27
CA GLU A 95 -12.79 -1.69 10.23
C GLU A 95 -14.18 -1.96 9.67
N ASN A 96 -14.84 -0.95 9.10
CA ASN A 96 -16.14 -1.10 8.45
C ASN A 96 -16.11 -2.09 7.26
N VAL A 97 -15.02 -2.09 6.48
CA VAL A 97 -14.83 -3.07 5.39
C VAL A 97 -14.74 -4.49 5.96
N VAL A 98 -13.99 -4.68 7.04
CA VAL A 98 -13.86 -5.99 7.70
C VAL A 98 -15.20 -6.46 8.25
N ASP A 99 -15.96 -5.58 8.90
CA ASP A 99 -17.28 -5.91 9.46
C ASP A 99 -18.27 -6.30 8.35
N THR A 100 -18.35 -5.51 7.28
CA THR A 100 -19.19 -5.81 6.11
C THR A 100 -18.85 -7.16 5.47
N CYS A 101 -17.56 -7.46 5.31
CA CYS A 101 -17.11 -8.75 4.79
C CYS A 101 -17.49 -9.89 5.76
N THR A 102 -17.34 -9.67 7.06
CA THR A 102 -17.67 -10.67 8.09
C THR A 102 -19.16 -10.96 8.17
N GLU A 103 -20.02 -9.95 8.00
CA GLU A 103 -21.48 -10.14 7.91
C GLU A 103 -21.85 -11.03 6.75
N THR A 104 -21.17 -10.92 5.61
CA THR A 104 -21.43 -11.71 4.41
C THR A 104 -20.90 -13.14 4.51
N THR A 105 -19.67 -13.31 5.04
CA THR A 105 -18.96 -14.61 5.04
C THR A 105 -19.09 -15.40 6.33
N GLY A 106 -19.56 -14.77 7.40
CA GLY A 106 -19.48 -15.30 8.76
C GLY A 106 -18.07 -15.20 9.35
N LYS A 107 -17.97 -15.50 10.66
CA LYS A 107 -16.67 -15.46 11.36
C LYS A 107 -15.78 -16.61 10.91
N MET A 108 -14.52 -16.30 10.63
CA MET A 108 -13.51 -17.32 10.33
C MET A 108 -13.23 -18.18 11.56
N THR A 109 -13.38 -19.50 11.41
CA THR A 109 -13.13 -20.50 12.46
C THR A 109 -11.87 -21.32 12.21
N HIS A 110 -11.27 -21.21 11.04
CA HIS A 110 -10.06 -21.94 10.64
C HIS A 110 -9.28 -21.15 9.59
N PHE A 111 -8.02 -21.52 9.38
CA PHE A 111 -7.19 -20.92 8.33
C PHE A 111 -7.67 -21.32 6.94
N VAL A 112 -7.65 -20.36 6.02
CA VAL A 112 -7.98 -20.56 4.61
C VAL A 112 -6.70 -20.79 3.82
N ILE A 113 -6.71 -21.84 2.98
CA ILE A 113 -5.61 -22.11 2.04
C ILE A 113 -5.81 -21.23 0.80
N PRO A 114 -4.81 -20.41 0.43
CA PRO A 114 -4.88 -19.60 -0.80
C PRO A 114 -4.95 -20.46 -2.06
N GLY A 115 -5.53 -19.93 -3.15
CA GLY A 115 -5.49 -20.58 -4.46
C GLY A 115 -6.84 -20.96 -5.05
N VAL A 116 -7.94 -20.48 -4.49
CA VAL A 116 -9.29 -20.76 -5.01
C VAL A 116 -9.51 -20.08 -6.37
N ASP A 117 -9.09 -18.84 -6.51
CA ASP A 117 -9.17 -18.04 -7.73
C ASP A 117 -8.04 -16.99 -7.78
N PRO A 118 -7.75 -16.39 -8.98
CA PRO A 118 -6.66 -15.43 -9.12
C PRO A 118 -6.81 -14.18 -8.25
N ALA A 119 -8.03 -13.64 -8.09
CA ALA A 119 -8.26 -12.42 -7.31
C ALA A 119 -7.98 -12.66 -5.83
N SER A 120 -8.57 -13.73 -5.23
CA SER A 120 -8.33 -14.09 -3.84
C SER A 120 -6.87 -14.45 -3.58
N SER A 121 -6.22 -15.13 -4.52
CA SER A 121 -4.79 -15.45 -4.43
C SER A 121 -3.92 -14.19 -4.38
N ALA A 122 -4.19 -13.20 -5.23
CA ALA A 122 -3.50 -11.92 -5.22
C ALA A 122 -3.75 -11.14 -3.92
N LEU A 123 -4.98 -11.15 -3.37
CA LEU A 123 -5.27 -10.56 -2.07
C LEU A 123 -4.50 -11.23 -0.92
N HIS A 124 -4.34 -12.57 -0.96
CA HIS A 124 -3.52 -13.27 0.02
C HIS A 124 -2.04 -12.85 -0.07
N VAL A 125 -1.50 -12.65 -1.27
CA VAL A 125 -0.13 -12.12 -1.45
C VAL A 125 -0.05 -10.69 -0.92
N ALA A 126 -0.97 -9.80 -1.31
CA ALA A 126 -1.03 -8.43 -0.80
C ALA A 126 -1.05 -8.38 0.73
N ARG A 127 -1.88 -9.21 1.37
CA ARG A 127 -1.92 -9.34 2.84
C ARG A 127 -0.54 -9.67 3.43
N THR A 128 0.21 -10.59 2.84
CA THR A 128 1.54 -10.97 3.36
C THR A 128 2.57 -9.86 3.18
N ILE A 129 2.45 -9.09 2.09
CA ILE A 129 3.32 -7.93 1.81
C ILE A 129 3.01 -6.80 2.79
N VAL A 130 1.73 -6.47 3.05
CA VAL A 130 1.34 -5.48 4.05
C VAL A 130 1.88 -5.85 5.44
N ARG A 131 1.77 -7.11 5.86
CA ARG A 131 2.37 -7.59 7.12
C ARG A 131 3.90 -7.48 7.14
N ARG A 132 4.56 -7.55 5.99
CA ARG A 132 5.99 -7.30 5.88
C ARG A 132 6.30 -5.80 6.01
N ALA A 133 5.51 -4.93 5.38
CA ALA A 133 5.64 -3.48 5.51
C ALA A 133 5.47 -3.04 6.97
N GLU A 134 4.41 -3.50 7.65
CA GLU A 134 4.15 -3.25 9.07
C GLU A 134 5.39 -3.55 9.96
N ARG A 135 6.06 -4.68 9.74
CA ARG A 135 7.25 -5.04 10.51
C ARG A 135 8.50 -4.21 10.19
N ARG A 136 8.45 -3.37 9.15
CA ARG A 136 9.56 -2.50 8.72
C ARG A 136 9.36 -1.04 9.09
N MET A 137 8.17 -0.69 9.57
CA MET A 137 7.86 0.59 10.18
C MET A 137 8.42 0.65 11.61
#